data_0518b367d34bf0ea22f6d93fac6cf8c3
#
_entry.id   0518b367d34bf0ea22f6d93fac6cf8c3
#
_cell.length_a   1.000
_cell.length_b   1.000
_cell.length_c   1.000
_cell.angle_alpha   90.00
_cell.angle_beta   90.00
_cell.angle_gamma   90.00
#
_symmetry.space_group_name_H-M   'P 1'
#
loop_
_entity.id
_entity.type
_entity.pdbx_description
1 polymer ?
#
loop_
_entity_poly.entity_id
_entity_poly.type
_entity_poly.pdbx_seq_one_letter_code
_entity_poly.pdbx_strand_id
1 'polypeptide(L)'
;VGYRWYDARDLDVEFPFGHGLSYTEFEYRDLVVTTSDDGLTVELTVTNLGPYDGREVVQVYVGVDGSAVARAPRELKGFASVDLGVGRSQQICLTVARDDLAYWDTRVHGFVVEGGTYRVEVGASSRDIRLTDTVGVDGDELSIPFTLDSTIGELMATPAGAQALGDLAGQMFGDAAGGDALGVDLGALLGSIPIGRLADFSGGAFPRAVIEQLVDQANSATDSRRTASDSSSGVSAE
;
A
#
# COMPACT_ATOMS: atom_id res chain seq x y z
N VAL A 1 -9.21 0.11 16.48
CA VAL A 1 -10.21 -0.25 17.47
C VAL A 1 -10.34 -1.76 17.52
N GLY A 2 -10.71 -2.34 18.68
CA GLY A 2 -10.86 -3.78 18.88
C GLY A 2 -9.54 -4.53 18.74
N TYR A 3 -9.61 -5.78 18.23
CA TYR A 3 -8.45 -6.67 18.12
C TYR A 3 -7.26 -6.04 17.37
N ARG A 4 -7.50 -5.20 16.36
CA ARG A 4 -6.45 -4.50 15.61
C ARG A 4 -5.58 -3.62 16.52
N TRP A 5 -6.20 -2.98 17.52
CA TRP A 5 -5.49 -2.12 18.46
C TRP A 5 -4.77 -2.94 19.54
N TYR A 6 -5.43 -4.01 20.05
CA TYR A 6 -4.83 -4.91 21.03
C TYR A 6 -3.63 -5.64 20.45
N ASP A 7 -3.73 -6.13 19.22
CA ASP A 7 -2.65 -6.83 18.52
C ASP A 7 -1.48 -5.87 18.18
N ALA A 8 -1.79 -4.62 17.75
CA ALA A 8 -0.76 -3.62 17.48
C ALA A 8 0.03 -3.17 18.73
N ARG A 9 -0.51 -3.40 19.92
CA ARG A 9 0.11 -3.05 21.21
C ARG A 9 0.58 -4.25 22.00
N ASP A 10 0.44 -5.46 21.45
CA ASP A 10 0.75 -6.73 22.10
C ASP A 10 0.12 -6.85 23.49
N LEU A 11 -1.14 -6.42 23.61
CA LEU A 11 -1.88 -6.46 24.86
C LEU A 11 -2.66 -7.76 24.99
N ASP A 12 -2.60 -8.36 26.17
CA ASP A 12 -3.41 -9.53 26.49
C ASP A 12 -4.90 -9.22 26.47
N VAL A 13 -5.67 -10.19 26.01
CA VAL A 13 -7.14 -10.15 25.99
C VAL A 13 -7.68 -11.46 26.57
N GLU A 14 -8.79 -11.37 27.29
CA GLU A 14 -9.46 -12.56 27.84
C GLU A 14 -9.94 -13.49 26.73
N PHE A 15 -10.56 -12.93 25.69
CA PHE A 15 -11.01 -13.65 24.49
C PHE A 15 -10.57 -12.90 23.23
N PRO A 16 -9.76 -13.50 22.37
CA PRO A 16 -9.39 -12.87 21.10
C PRO A 16 -10.59 -12.77 20.16
N PHE A 17 -10.53 -11.85 19.21
CA PHE A 17 -11.55 -11.71 18.19
C PHE A 17 -11.70 -13.01 17.40
N GLY A 18 -12.94 -13.46 17.21
CA GLY A 18 -13.25 -14.71 16.52
C GLY A 18 -13.13 -15.97 17.41
N HIS A 19 -12.77 -15.82 18.70
CA HIS A 19 -12.68 -16.96 19.61
C HIS A 19 -14.00 -17.69 19.71
N GLY A 20 -13.94 -19.02 19.66
CA GLY A 20 -15.04 -19.93 19.85
C GLY A 20 -14.58 -21.24 20.46
N LEU A 21 -15.52 -22.02 20.98
CA LEU A 21 -15.27 -23.34 21.53
C LEU A 21 -16.02 -24.39 20.70
N SER A 22 -15.43 -25.55 20.55
CA SER A 22 -16.04 -26.70 19.89
C SER A 22 -15.88 -27.95 20.76
N TYR A 23 -16.80 -28.90 20.60
CA TYR A 23 -16.68 -30.24 21.21
C TYR A 23 -15.83 -31.19 20.37
N THR A 24 -15.34 -30.72 19.20
CA THR A 24 -14.50 -31.48 18.27
C THR A 24 -13.28 -30.71 17.89
N GLU A 25 -12.31 -31.32 17.22
CA GLU A 25 -11.04 -30.73 16.81
C GLU A 25 -10.97 -30.63 15.30
N PHE A 26 -10.50 -29.49 14.80
CA PHE A 26 -10.32 -29.27 13.38
C PHE A 26 -8.85 -29.08 13.04
N GLU A 27 -8.39 -29.69 11.98
CA GLU A 27 -7.08 -29.55 11.40
C GLU A 27 -7.16 -28.75 10.10
N TYR A 28 -6.21 -27.83 9.91
CA TYR A 28 -6.08 -27.04 8.70
C TYR A 28 -4.81 -27.44 7.96
N ARG A 29 -4.90 -27.68 6.65
CA ARG A 29 -3.77 -28.10 5.80
C ARG A 29 -3.82 -27.45 4.43
N ASP A 30 -2.73 -27.63 3.68
CA ASP A 30 -2.62 -27.38 2.25
C ASP A 30 -2.97 -25.93 1.87
N LEU A 31 -2.51 -24.96 2.68
CA LEU A 31 -2.71 -23.55 2.36
C LEU A 31 -1.99 -23.20 1.07
N VAL A 32 -2.73 -22.62 0.14
CA VAL A 32 -2.23 -22.04 -1.11
C VAL A 32 -2.79 -20.63 -1.24
N VAL A 33 -1.91 -19.66 -1.43
CA VAL A 33 -2.29 -18.28 -1.68
C VAL A 33 -1.81 -17.87 -3.07
N THR A 34 -2.72 -17.36 -3.89
CA THR A 34 -2.40 -16.84 -5.22
C THR A 34 -2.87 -15.41 -5.36
N THR A 35 -2.15 -14.63 -6.18
CA THR A 35 -2.50 -13.25 -6.49
C THR A 35 -2.99 -13.13 -7.92
N SER A 36 -3.89 -12.18 -8.16
CA SER A 36 -4.31 -11.71 -9.47
C SER A 36 -4.58 -10.22 -9.40
N ASP A 37 -4.91 -9.62 -10.54
CA ASP A 37 -5.33 -8.20 -10.60
C ASP A 37 -6.58 -7.92 -9.76
N ASP A 38 -7.43 -8.94 -9.55
CA ASP A 38 -8.66 -8.85 -8.76
C ASP A 38 -8.43 -8.98 -7.25
N GLY A 39 -7.23 -9.42 -6.81
CA GLY A 39 -6.89 -9.60 -5.40
C GLY A 39 -6.24 -10.93 -5.07
N LEU A 40 -6.59 -11.52 -3.91
CA LEU A 40 -6.03 -12.77 -3.42
C LEU A 40 -7.06 -13.89 -3.46
N THR A 41 -6.63 -15.08 -3.83
CA THR A 41 -7.37 -16.33 -3.62
C THR A 41 -6.64 -17.16 -2.57
N VAL A 42 -7.37 -17.60 -1.55
CA VAL A 42 -6.86 -18.37 -0.41
C VAL A 42 -7.57 -19.72 -0.40
N GLU A 43 -6.84 -20.78 -0.61
CA GLU A 43 -7.35 -22.15 -0.62
C GLU A 43 -6.71 -22.98 0.50
N LEU A 44 -7.50 -23.78 1.18
CA LEU A 44 -7.03 -24.72 2.22
C LEU A 44 -8.00 -25.86 2.38
N THR A 45 -7.55 -26.89 3.11
CA THR A 45 -8.37 -28.03 3.50
C THR A 45 -8.59 -28.03 5.01
N VAL A 46 -9.85 -28.15 5.45
CA VAL A 46 -10.22 -28.33 6.87
C VAL A 46 -10.75 -29.73 7.07
N THR A 47 -10.28 -30.40 8.12
CA THR A 47 -10.67 -31.77 8.49
C THR A 47 -11.13 -31.81 9.93
N ASN A 48 -12.27 -32.44 10.19
CA ASN A 48 -12.72 -32.75 11.55
C ASN A 48 -12.02 -34.02 12.03
N LEU A 49 -11.09 -33.88 12.99
CA LEU A 49 -10.36 -35.02 13.58
C LEU A 49 -10.97 -35.51 14.88
N GLY A 50 -11.91 -34.76 15.47
CA GLY A 50 -12.49 -35.14 16.76
C GLY A 50 -13.69 -36.11 16.65
N PRO A 51 -14.29 -36.46 17.78
CA PRO A 51 -15.28 -37.53 17.86
C PRO A 51 -16.72 -37.05 17.58
N TYR A 52 -16.96 -35.78 17.35
CA TYR A 52 -18.29 -35.20 17.14
C TYR A 52 -18.38 -34.44 15.84
N ASP A 53 -19.57 -34.42 15.26
CA ASP A 53 -19.87 -33.46 14.18
C ASP A 53 -19.77 -32.03 14.73
N GLY A 54 -19.21 -31.10 13.95
CA GLY A 54 -19.01 -29.76 14.42
C GLY A 54 -18.98 -28.72 13.30
N ARG A 55 -19.13 -27.48 13.71
CA ARG A 55 -19.02 -26.32 12.83
C ARG A 55 -17.73 -25.57 13.14
N GLU A 56 -16.98 -25.26 12.10
CA GLU A 56 -15.78 -24.45 12.18
C GLU A 56 -15.96 -23.13 11.41
N VAL A 57 -15.36 -22.06 11.91
CA VAL A 57 -15.31 -20.76 11.22
C VAL A 57 -13.86 -20.45 10.87
N VAL A 58 -13.52 -20.73 9.62
CA VAL A 58 -12.20 -20.39 9.06
C VAL A 58 -12.12 -18.90 8.84
N GLN A 59 -11.11 -18.25 9.39
CA GLN A 59 -10.89 -16.81 9.32
C GLN A 59 -9.58 -16.52 8.60
N VAL A 60 -9.62 -15.64 7.60
CA VAL A 60 -8.46 -15.19 6.82
C VAL A 60 -8.11 -13.78 7.23
N TYR A 61 -6.92 -13.61 7.74
CA TYR A 61 -6.34 -12.32 8.12
C TYR A 61 -5.21 -11.97 7.18
N VAL A 62 -5.10 -10.68 6.85
CA VAL A 62 -4.04 -10.17 5.99
C VAL A 62 -3.31 -9.03 6.70
N GLY A 63 -1.98 -9.05 6.64
CA GLY A 63 -1.10 -7.99 7.10
C GLY A 63 -0.05 -7.67 6.05
N VAL A 64 0.53 -6.47 6.12
CA VAL A 64 1.62 -6.03 5.23
C VAL A 64 2.89 -5.89 6.04
N ASP A 65 3.92 -6.65 5.68
CA ASP A 65 5.20 -6.61 6.37
C ASP A 65 6.04 -5.43 5.84
N GLY A 66 6.53 -4.60 6.75
CA GLY A 66 7.34 -3.44 6.40
C GLY A 66 6.55 -2.30 5.72
N SER A 67 5.24 -2.20 5.97
CA SER A 67 4.40 -1.12 5.44
C SER A 67 4.98 0.26 5.74
N ALA A 68 4.95 1.15 4.75
CA ALA A 68 5.38 2.54 4.88
C ALA A 68 4.40 3.40 5.71
N VAL A 69 3.18 2.90 5.94
CA VAL A 69 2.14 3.56 6.72
C VAL A 69 1.78 2.75 7.96
N ALA A 70 1.31 3.42 9.01
CA ALA A 70 0.89 2.75 10.23
C ALA A 70 -0.42 1.96 9.99
N ARG A 71 -0.31 0.63 9.94
CA ARG A 71 -1.43 -0.31 9.75
C ARG A 71 -1.53 -1.26 10.95
N ALA A 72 -2.69 -1.91 11.07
CA ALA A 72 -2.84 -3.01 12.01
C ALA A 72 -1.94 -4.19 11.58
N PRO A 73 -1.37 -4.96 12.53
CA PRO A 73 -0.53 -6.13 12.20
C PRO A 73 -1.25 -7.16 11.33
N ARG A 74 -2.57 -7.25 11.48
CA ARG A 74 -3.48 -8.09 10.70
C ARG A 74 -4.89 -7.54 10.67
N GLU A 75 -5.59 -7.80 9.58
CA GLU A 75 -6.99 -7.43 9.41
C GLU A 75 -7.78 -8.63 8.86
N LEU A 76 -8.94 -8.92 9.45
CA LEU A 76 -9.85 -9.94 8.90
C LEU A 76 -10.35 -9.47 7.53
N LYS A 77 -10.06 -10.26 6.50
CA LYS A 77 -10.46 -9.97 5.12
C LYS A 77 -11.44 -10.98 4.54
N GLY A 78 -11.56 -12.15 5.17
CA GLY A 78 -12.53 -13.16 4.75
C GLY A 78 -12.79 -14.19 5.84
N PHE A 79 -13.93 -14.87 5.75
CA PHE A 79 -14.24 -16.02 6.60
C PHE A 79 -15.21 -16.97 5.90
N ALA A 80 -15.16 -18.24 6.28
CA ALA A 80 -16.12 -19.24 5.84
C ALA A 80 -16.55 -20.09 7.03
N SER A 81 -17.85 -20.43 7.08
CA SER A 81 -18.38 -21.37 8.06
C SER A 81 -18.62 -22.71 7.40
N VAL A 82 -18.08 -23.79 7.98
CA VAL A 82 -18.19 -25.17 7.45
C VAL A 82 -18.73 -26.10 8.51
N ASP A 83 -19.66 -26.95 8.13
CA ASP A 83 -20.19 -28.03 8.97
C ASP A 83 -19.52 -29.33 8.53
N LEU A 84 -18.77 -29.98 9.43
CA LEU A 84 -18.02 -31.20 9.14
C LEU A 84 -18.41 -32.35 10.08
N GLY A 85 -18.86 -33.43 9.50
CA GLY A 85 -19.00 -34.68 10.19
C GLY A 85 -17.66 -35.28 10.63
N VAL A 86 -17.70 -36.24 11.56
CA VAL A 86 -16.51 -36.96 12.07
C VAL A 86 -15.67 -37.50 10.91
N GLY A 87 -14.37 -37.20 10.89
CA GLY A 87 -13.42 -37.66 9.88
C GLY A 87 -13.63 -37.07 8.48
N ARG A 88 -14.50 -36.07 8.32
CA ARG A 88 -14.73 -35.41 7.02
C ARG A 88 -13.82 -34.22 6.82
N SER A 89 -13.44 -34.03 5.56
CA SER A 89 -12.65 -32.93 5.09
C SER A 89 -13.43 -32.12 4.06
N GLN A 90 -13.17 -30.82 4.01
CA GLN A 90 -13.71 -29.91 3.00
C GLN A 90 -12.61 -28.93 2.55
N GLN A 91 -12.53 -28.73 1.25
CA GLN A 91 -11.73 -27.66 0.67
C GLN A 91 -12.49 -26.35 0.78
N ILE A 92 -11.80 -25.33 1.24
CA ILE A 92 -12.28 -23.97 1.39
C ILE A 92 -11.54 -23.11 0.37
N CYS A 93 -12.28 -22.27 -0.34
CA CYS A 93 -11.73 -21.25 -1.22
C CYS A 93 -12.35 -19.91 -0.83
N LEU A 94 -11.51 -18.92 -0.51
CA LEU A 94 -11.89 -17.56 -0.14
C LEU A 94 -11.19 -16.58 -1.05
N THR A 95 -11.90 -15.56 -1.48
CA THR A 95 -11.36 -14.42 -2.23
C THR A 95 -11.29 -13.20 -1.33
N VAL A 96 -10.17 -12.49 -1.40
CA VAL A 96 -9.99 -11.16 -0.82
C VAL A 96 -9.86 -10.19 -1.99
N ALA A 97 -10.84 -9.34 -2.18
CA ALA A 97 -10.82 -8.37 -3.27
C ALA A 97 -9.62 -7.41 -3.14
N ARG A 98 -9.10 -6.94 -4.27
CA ARG A 98 -7.97 -5.98 -4.28
C ARG A 98 -8.31 -4.73 -3.45
N ASP A 99 -9.53 -4.21 -3.57
CA ASP A 99 -10.00 -3.04 -2.82
C ASP A 99 -9.99 -3.26 -1.31
N ASP A 100 -10.16 -4.50 -0.85
CA ASP A 100 -10.07 -4.83 0.58
C ASP A 100 -8.64 -4.74 1.13
N LEU A 101 -7.61 -4.73 0.28
CA LEU A 101 -6.21 -4.57 0.67
C LEU A 101 -5.82 -3.09 0.83
N ALA A 102 -6.63 -2.18 0.28
CA ALA A 102 -6.35 -0.76 0.25
C ALA A 102 -6.41 -0.10 1.63
N TYR A 103 -5.65 0.97 1.78
CA TYR A 103 -5.74 1.93 2.87
C TYR A 103 -6.10 3.32 2.33
N TRP A 104 -6.62 4.19 3.19
CA TRP A 104 -6.90 5.57 2.82
C TRP A 104 -5.60 6.40 2.88
N ASP A 105 -5.17 6.93 1.74
CA ASP A 105 -4.03 7.82 1.67
C ASP A 105 -4.50 9.29 1.60
N THR A 106 -4.10 10.06 2.61
CA THR A 106 -4.49 11.47 2.72
C THR A 106 -3.79 12.37 1.71
N ARG A 107 -2.70 11.93 1.10
CA ARG A 107 -1.94 12.71 0.10
C ARG A 107 -2.65 12.77 -1.25
N VAL A 108 -3.34 11.68 -1.59
CA VAL A 108 -4.13 11.55 -2.84
C VAL A 108 -5.63 11.59 -2.60
N HIS A 109 -6.07 11.70 -1.33
CA HIS A 109 -7.47 11.67 -0.91
C HIS A 109 -8.24 10.48 -1.49
N GLY A 110 -7.64 9.29 -1.45
CA GLY A 110 -8.18 8.09 -2.07
C GLY A 110 -7.73 6.81 -1.37
N PHE A 111 -8.38 5.70 -1.72
CA PHE A 111 -7.94 4.35 -1.34
C PHE A 111 -6.81 3.90 -2.25
N VAL A 112 -5.80 3.28 -1.67
CA VAL A 112 -4.56 2.89 -2.33
C VAL A 112 -4.14 1.51 -1.85
N VAL A 113 -3.77 0.63 -2.76
CA VAL A 113 -3.12 -0.64 -2.45
C VAL A 113 -1.61 -0.42 -2.41
N GLU A 114 -1.00 -0.67 -1.27
CA GLU A 114 0.46 -0.59 -1.10
C GLU A 114 1.12 -1.81 -1.75
N GLY A 115 2.15 -1.60 -2.56
CA GLY A 115 2.95 -2.71 -3.09
C GLY A 115 3.87 -3.29 -2.02
N GLY A 116 4.00 -4.62 -1.98
CA GLY A 116 4.87 -5.26 -1.01
C GLY A 116 4.54 -6.72 -0.73
N THR A 117 5.11 -7.22 0.36
CA THR A 117 4.87 -8.58 0.84
C THR A 117 3.70 -8.60 1.80
N TYR A 118 2.67 -9.31 1.43
CA TYR A 118 1.47 -9.50 2.23
C TYR A 118 1.55 -10.85 2.93
N ARG A 119 1.37 -10.86 4.25
CA ARG A 119 1.25 -12.05 5.07
C ARG A 119 -0.22 -12.42 5.18
N VAL A 120 -0.54 -13.65 4.76
CA VAL A 120 -1.88 -14.24 4.84
C VAL A 120 -1.87 -15.27 5.95
N GLU A 121 -2.69 -15.05 6.95
CA GLU A 121 -2.80 -15.88 8.16
C GLU A 121 -4.20 -16.48 8.22
N VAL A 122 -4.28 -17.79 8.37
CA VAL A 122 -5.55 -18.51 8.46
C VAL A 122 -5.67 -19.19 9.81
N GLY A 123 -6.78 -18.97 10.48
CA GLY A 123 -6.99 -19.50 11.83
C GLY A 123 -8.45 -19.54 12.26
N ALA A 124 -8.66 -20.03 13.50
CA ALA A 124 -9.96 -20.07 14.16
C ALA A 124 -10.26 -18.77 14.97
N SER A 125 -9.26 -17.93 15.18
CA SER A 125 -9.40 -16.60 15.80
C SER A 125 -8.22 -15.72 15.42
N SER A 126 -8.25 -14.44 15.78
CA SER A 126 -7.15 -13.50 15.54
C SER A 126 -5.83 -13.89 16.23
N ARG A 127 -5.87 -14.83 17.19
CA ARG A 127 -4.69 -15.34 17.92
C ARG A 127 -4.53 -16.86 17.86
N ASP A 128 -5.48 -17.59 17.30
CA ASP A 128 -5.34 -19.02 16.96
C ASP A 128 -5.08 -19.14 15.46
N ILE A 129 -3.88 -18.70 15.04
CA ILE A 129 -3.41 -18.80 13.66
C ILE A 129 -2.79 -20.18 13.47
N ARG A 130 -3.25 -20.91 12.48
CA ARG A 130 -2.86 -22.30 12.21
C ARG A 130 -2.02 -22.46 10.95
N LEU A 131 -2.25 -21.63 9.95
CA LEU A 131 -1.48 -21.60 8.70
C LEU A 131 -1.10 -20.17 8.36
N THR A 132 0.08 -20.02 7.76
CA THR A 132 0.59 -18.72 7.32
C THR A 132 1.32 -18.90 6.00
N ASP A 133 1.10 -17.98 5.07
CA ASP A 133 1.84 -17.87 3.82
C ASP A 133 2.09 -16.40 3.49
N THR A 134 2.97 -16.12 2.54
CA THR A 134 3.28 -14.78 2.10
C THR A 134 3.20 -14.67 0.59
N VAL A 135 2.71 -13.53 0.11
CA VAL A 135 2.53 -13.29 -1.31
C VAL A 135 2.90 -11.85 -1.66
N GLY A 136 3.50 -11.66 -2.83
CA GLY A 136 3.76 -10.32 -3.37
C GLY A 136 2.50 -9.74 -3.99
N VAL A 137 2.21 -8.48 -3.70
CA VAL A 137 1.13 -7.72 -4.33
C VAL A 137 1.73 -6.47 -4.95
N ASP A 138 1.41 -6.22 -6.21
CA ASP A 138 1.78 -4.99 -6.89
C ASP A 138 0.93 -3.84 -6.37
N GLY A 139 1.60 -2.74 -6.00
CA GLY A 139 0.94 -1.54 -5.49
C GLY A 139 0.38 -0.67 -6.61
N ASP A 140 -0.51 0.25 -6.21
CA ASP A 140 -0.99 1.27 -7.12
C ASP A 140 0.11 2.31 -7.37
N GLU A 141 0.22 2.78 -8.61
CA GLU A 141 1.09 3.91 -8.94
C GLU A 141 0.51 5.19 -8.37
N LEU A 142 1.21 5.80 -7.41
CA LEU A 142 0.79 7.04 -6.78
C LEU A 142 1.34 8.25 -7.53
N SER A 143 0.43 9.05 -8.07
CA SER A 143 0.75 10.41 -8.52
C SER A 143 0.37 11.39 -7.41
N ILE A 144 1.33 11.78 -6.59
CA ILE A 144 1.13 12.79 -5.54
C ILE A 144 1.29 14.16 -6.19
N PRO A 145 0.23 15.01 -6.21
CA PRO A 145 0.34 16.33 -6.80
C PRO A 145 1.31 17.19 -6.00
N PHE A 146 2.17 17.90 -6.72
CA PHE A 146 3.05 18.89 -6.12
C PHE A 146 2.26 20.10 -5.65
N THR A 147 2.68 20.66 -4.53
CA THR A 147 2.15 21.89 -3.93
C THR A 147 3.30 22.86 -3.64
N LEU A 148 2.99 24.06 -3.18
CA LEU A 148 4.02 25.01 -2.73
C LEU A 148 4.80 24.52 -1.50
N ASP A 149 4.24 23.55 -0.75
CA ASP A 149 4.89 22.92 0.40
C ASP A 149 5.76 21.73 0.00
N SER A 150 5.63 21.23 -1.24
CA SER A 150 6.52 20.19 -1.77
C SER A 150 7.95 20.70 -1.82
N THR A 151 8.89 19.82 -1.50
CA THR A 151 10.31 20.19 -1.48
C THR A 151 10.92 20.12 -2.88
N ILE A 152 12.02 20.85 -3.06
CA ILE A 152 12.80 20.78 -4.32
C ILE A 152 13.27 19.33 -4.57
N GLY A 153 13.65 18.60 -3.51
CA GLY A 153 14.07 17.19 -3.61
C GLY A 153 12.96 16.29 -4.11
N GLU A 154 11.72 16.48 -3.65
CA GLU A 154 10.55 15.74 -4.14
C GLU A 154 10.28 16.01 -5.62
N LEU A 155 10.39 17.27 -6.06
CA LEU A 155 10.29 17.59 -7.48
C LEU A 155 11.40 16.91 -8.29
N MET A 156 12.65 17.01 -7.84
CA MET A 156 13.81 16.41 -8.52
C MET A 156 13.76 14.89 -8.57
N ALA A 157 13.05 14.25 -7.63
CA ALA A 157 12.88 12.80 -7.62
C ALA A 157 11.97 12.29 -8.75
N THR A 158 11.22 13.17 -9.40
CA THR A 158 10.35 12.81 -10.53
C THR A 158 10.88 13.37 -11.85
N PRO A 159 10.76 12.64 -12.97
CA PRO A 159 11.20 13.15 -14.28
C PRO A 159 10.47 14.43 -14.69
N ALA A 160 9.19 14.57 -14.33
CA ALA A 160 8.39 15.76 -14.65
C ALA A 160 8.86 16.99 -13.84
N GLY A 161 9.05 16.83 -12.54
CA GLY A 161 9.53 17.90 -11.67
C GLY A 161 10.98 18.30 -11.97
N ALA A 162 11.87 17.33 -12.25
CA ALA A 162 13.25 17.61 -12.66
C ALA A 162 13.31 18.42 -13.97
N GLN A 163 12.46 18.07 -14.95
CA GLN A 163 12.35 18.81 -16.21
C GLN A 163 11.84 20.22 -15.96
N ALA A 164 10.76 20.41 -15.22
CA ALA A 164 10.18 21.72 -14.91
C ALA A 164 11.18 22.64 -14.16
N LEU A 165 11.93 22.08 -13.20
CA LEU A 165 13.02 22.80 -12.52
C LEU A 165 14.17 23.16 -13.46
N GLY A 166 14.55 22.25 -14.35
CA GLY A 166 15.59 22.47 -15.37
C GLY A 166 15.20 23.58 -16.35
N ASP A 167 13.95 23.61 -16.82
CA ASP A 167 13.43 24.65 -17.71
C ASP A 167 13.43 26.01 -17.01
N LEU A 168 13.03 26.07 -15.74
CA LEU A 168 13.09 27.30 -14.94
C LEU A 168 14.54 27.80 -14.76
N ALA A 169 15.45 26.91 -14.40
CA ALA A 169 16.86 27.24 -14.24
C ALA A 169 17.49 27.74 -15.55
N GLY A 170 17.17 27.07 -16.68
CA GLY A 170 17.61 27.51 -18.00
C GLY A 170 17.09 28.88 -18.42
N GLN A 171 15.85 29.21 -18.10
CA GLN A 171 15.25 30.53 -18.37
C GLN A 171 15.91 31.64 -17.57
N MET A 172 16.36 31.37 -16.33
CA MET A 172 16.88 32.40 -15.42
C MET A 172 18.40 32.56 -15.47
N PHE A 173 19.14 31.47 -15.64
CA PHE A 173 20.58 31.44 -15.54
C PHE A 173 21.28 31.21 -16.91
N GLY A 174 20.53 30.85 -17.94
CA GLY A 174 21.08 30.52 -19.25
C GLY A 174 22.13 29.40 -19.14
N ASP A 175 23.15 29.43 -20.02
CA ASP A 175 24.26 28.47 -20.03
C ASP A 175 25.20 28.53 -18.80
N ALA A 176 24.98 29.47 -17.87
CA ALA A 176 25.79 29.61 -16.67
C ALA A 176 25.42 28.68 -15.50
N ALA A 177 24.38 27.85 -15.66
CA ALA A 177 23.87 26.92 -14.64
C ALA A 177 24.76 25.69 -14.37
N GLY A 178 25.91 25.56 -15.02
CA GLY A 178 26.86 24.45 -14.88
C GLY A 178 28.12 24.83 -14.12
N GLY A 179 28.07 24.95 -12.80
CA GLY A 179 29.25 25.23 -12.01
C GLY A 179 29.20 24.68 -10.60
N ASP A 180 29.97 23.62 -10.36
CA ASP A 180 30.36 23.11 -9.04
C ASP A 180 31.29 24.14 -8.34
N ALA A 181 30.74 25.36 -8.08
CA ALA A 181 31.54 26.50 -7.70
C ALA A 181 31.89 26.59 -6.19
N LEU A 182 31.32 25.70 -5.33
CA LEU A 182 31.49 25.81 -3.88
C LEU A 182 31.79 24.52 -3.14
N GLY A 183 31.95 23.36 -3.83
CA GLY A 183 32.27 22.07 -3.17
C GLY A 183 31.20 21.61 -2.16
N VAL A 184 30.02 22.21 -2.18
CA VAL A 184 28.84 21.82 -1.39
C VAL A 184 27.83 21.28 -2.36
N ASP A 185 27.29 20.08 -2.05
CA ASP A 185 26.15 19.53 -2.80
C ASP A 185 24.94 20.45 -2.58
N LEU A 186 24.82 21.47 -3.46
CA LEU A 186 23.76 22.45 -3.43
C LEU A 186 22.38 21.78 -3.60
N GLY A 187 22.33 20.67 -4.32
CA GLY A 187 21.13 19.86 -4.51
C GLY A 187 20.65 19.25 -3.20
N ALA A 188 21.56 18.69 -2.40
CA ALA A 188 21.24 18.14 -1.08
C ALA A 188 20.84 19.23 -0.08
N LEU A 189 21.50 20.39 -0.12
CA LEU A 189 21.17 21.52 0.75
C LEU A 189 19.80 22.13 0.43
N LEU A 190 19.52 22.33 -0.85
CA LEU A 190 18.26 22.92 -1.31
C LEU A 190 17.12 21.88 -1.35
N GLY A 191 17.46 20.59 -1.39
CA GLY A 191 16.49 19.50 -1.54
C GLY A 191 15.42 19.45 -0.46
N SER A 192 15.71 19.92 0.75
CA SER A 192 14.76 19.96 1.87
C SER A 192 13.92 21.24 1.97
N ILE A 193 14.17 22.22 1.09
CA ILE A 193 13.46 23.50 1.13
C ILE A 193 12.12 23.37 0.40
N PRO A 194 10.99 23.76 1.03
CA PRO A 194 9.71 23.88 0.33
C PRO A 194 9.81 24.85 -0.83
N ILE A 195 9.27 24.47 -1.99
CA ILE A 195 9.41 25.23 -3.23
C ILE A 195 8.80 26.63 -3.11
N GLY A 196 7.72 26.80 -2.37
CA GLY A 196 7.11 28.09 -2.09
C GLY A 196 8.02 29.07 -1.37
N ARG A 197 9.02 28.58 -0.61
CA ARG A 197 10.02 29.40 0.08
C ARG A 197 11.09 30.02 -0.85
N LEU A 198 11.23 29.50 -2.07
CA LEU A 198 12.15 30.07 -3.05
C LEU A 198 11.86 31.56 -3.35
N ALA A 199 10.58 31.95 -3.31
CA ALA A 199 10.19 33.36 -3.47
C ALA A 199 10.80 34.23 -2.39
N ASP A 200 10.82 33.77 -1.14
CA ASP A 200 11.28 34.52 0.02
C ASP A 200 12.82 34.66 0.05
N PHE A 201 13.53 33.62 -0.37
CA PHE A 201 14.99 33.55 -0.32
C PHE A 201 15.67 34.20 -1.55
N SER A 202 14.96 34.36 -2.65
CA SER A 202 15.54 34.77 -3.93
C SER A 202 15.72 36.29 -4.07
N GLY A 203 15.29 37.08 -3.08
CA GLY A 203 15.35 38.54 -3.18
C GLY A 203 14.54 39.11 -4.36
N GLY A 204 13.52 38.36 -4.83
CA GLY A 204 12.66 38.76 -5.96
C GLY A 204 13.05 38.09 -7.30
N ALA A 205 14.12 37.30 -7.34
CA ALA A 205 14.51 36.58 -8.55
C ALA A 205 13.48 35.50 -8.95
N PHE A 206 12.78 34.93 -7.96
CA PHE A 206 11.70 33.93 -8.18
C PHE A 206 10.36 34.53 -7.69
N PRO A 207 9.63 35.28 -8.53
CA PRO A 207 8.29 35.73 -8.18
C PRO A 207 7.38 34.52 -7.87
N ARG A 208 6.51 34.64 -6.88
CA ARG A 208 5.60 33.58 -6.46
C ARG A 208 4.78 32.99 -7.63
N ALA A 209 4.34 33.85 -8.56
CA ALA A 209 3.62 33.42 -9.75
C ALA A 209 4.42 32.45 -10.65
N VAL A 210 5.76 32.63 -10.72
CA VAL A 210 6.62 31.71 -11.49
C VAL A 210 6.73 30.35 -10.79
N ILE A 211 6.76 30.33 -9.45
CA ILE A 211 6.80 29.12 -8.68
C ILE A 211 5.45 28.35 -8.78
N GLU A 212 4.33 29.07 -8.76
CA GLU A 212 3.00 28.50 -8.98
C GLU A 212 2.89 27.88 -10.39
N GLN A 213 3.39 28.56 -11.42
CA GLN A 213 3.45 28.01 -12.78
C GLN A 213 4.33 26.75 -12.88
N LEU A 214 5.45 26.70 -12.16
CA LEU A 214 6.33 25.53 -12.11
C LEU A 214 5.59 24.33 -11.52
N VAL A 215 4.87 24.52 -10.42
CA VAL A 215 4.06 23.47 -9.77
C VAL A 215 2.97 22.99 -10.72
N ASP A 216 2.25 23.88 -11.38
CA ASP A 216 1.21 23.55 -12.35
C ASP A 216 1.78 22.78 -13.54
N GLN A 217 2.94 23.17 -14.05
CA GLN A 217 3.62 22.51 -15.15
C GLN A 217 4.06 21.07 -14.77
N ALA A 218 4.64 20.91 -13.57
CA ALA A 218 5.05 19.61 -13.06
C ALA A 218 3.85 18.67 -12.88
N ASN A 219 2.73 19.17 -12.37
CA ASN A 219 1.49 18.39 -12.21
C ASN A 219 0.88 18.01 -13.56
N SER A 220 0.80 18.93 -14.51
CA SER A 220 0.25 18.69 -15.85
C SER A 220 1.06 17.64 -16.63
N ALA A 221 2.39 17.66 -16.49
CA ALA A 221 3.27 16.67 -17.12
C ALA A 221 3.11 15.28 -16.50
N THR A 222 2.74 15.20 -15.23
CA THR A 222 2.45 13.94 -14.52
C THR A 222 1.11 13.36 -14.98
N ASP A 223 0.06 14.16 -15.09
CA ASP A 223 -1.28 13.73 -15.55
C ASP A 223 -1.26 13.26 -17.02
N SER A 224 -0.49 13.91 -17.86
CA SER A 224 -0.38 13.54 -19.29
C SER A 224 0.24 12.15 -19.50
N ARG A 225 1.14 11.72 -18.62
CA ARG A 225 1.74 10.38 -18.66
C ARG A 225 0.76 9.30 -18.20
N ARG A 226 -0.08 9.60 -17.23
CA ARG A 226 -1.12 8.69 -16.72
C ARG A 226 -2.16 8.36 -17.80
N THR A 227 -2.62 9.36 -18.53
CA THR A 227 -3.56 9.14 -19.65
C THR A 227 -2.93 8.38 -20.81
N ALA A 228 -1.62 8.47 -21.02
CA ALA A 228 -0.90 7.73 -22.05
C ALA A 228 -0.67 6.25 -21.66
N SER A 229 -0.44 5.94 -20.38
CA SER A 229 -0.30 4.56 -19.91
C SER A 229 -1.63 3.80 -19.90
N ASP A 230 -2.73 4.43 -19.50
CA ASP A 230 -4.08 3.85 -19.52
C ASP A 230 -4.55 3.51 -20.96
N SER A 231 -4.12 4.30 -21.94
CA SER A 231 -4.48 4.06 -23.35
C SER A 231 -3.68 2.91 -23.98
N SER A 232 -2.52 2.54 -23.43
CA SER A 232 -1.68 1.44 -23.94
C SER A 232 -2.04 0.06 -23.38
N SER A 233 -2.68 -0.02 -22.24
CA SER A 233 -3.15 -1.27 -21.63
C SER A 233 -4.51 -1.76 -22.17
N GLY A 234 -5.22 -0.93 -22.93
CA GLY A 234 -6.54 -1.24 -23.53
C GLY A 234 -6.53 -1.94 -24.89
N VAL A 235 -5.37 -2.29 -25.47
CA VAL A 235 -5.28 -2.90 -26.83
C VAL A 235 -4.61 -4.26 -26.76
N SER A 236 -5.25 -5.23 -26.14
CA SER A 236 -4.96 -6.66 -26.34
C SER A 236 -6.14 -7.51 -25.89
N ALA A 237 -7.24 -7.43 -26.68
CA ALA A 237 -8.31 -8.41 -26.66
C ALA A 237 -8.99 -8.43 -28.02
N GLU A 238 -8.42 -9.18 -28.99
CA GLU A 238 -9.11 -9.83 -30.10
C GLU A 238 -8.55 -11.22 -30.32
#